data_de703c478fa6082a9cd314d6685669e8
#
_entry.id   de703c478fa6082a9cd314d6685669e8
#
_cell.length_a   1.000
_cell.length_b   1.000
_cell.length_c   1.000
_cell.angle_alpha   90.00
_cell.angle_beta   90.00
_cell.angle_gamma   90.00
#
_symmetry.space_group_name_H-M   'P 1'
#
loop_
_entity.id
_entity.type
_entity.pdbx_description
1 polymer ?
#
loop_
_entity_poly.entity_id
_entity_poly.type
_entity_poly.pdbx_seq_one_letter_code
_entity_poly.pdbx_strand_id
1 'polypeptide(L)'
;KVYFAGKSEHYHIPLGHDFPGYGLIEWAKALGIPNATHNNTRGYITRLLERRLIAAANGLDPDDPAVDQVLVAREPGVLSCVINLETGSLAVEAALKMMLSRFYEIDGKAVPYAGRIPVFLVIADNAGGLTGNYHGTTVVAQTLRGLWPDFTEKAEGAGLYKVVSVPINDEAAFREAIRTWNQAPYKTAGFCHEIILMNYGGIRLTPEYLRAAYQACRDSDTPVLCDEIQSCAWYDGLFLFRKYGLTPDFVSAGKGFGGGCYPASRILASGAFDSLTQFGALVTNGQEELASLAYLITMAFIQANGEHIEAVGRAFHRGAAELTARHPAVCAGVEGDAHMTALRFLSVEDAAAFCAAMNRRCVDISAQTYKPNCPPVALTKLPLITTETMVGRLLALFDEELTALEGAKEAKV
;
A
#
# COMPACT_ATOMS: atom_id res chain seq x y z
N LYS A 1 16.10 -6.05 -25.86
CA LYS A 1 16.14 -4.62 -25.55
C LYS A 1 16.29 -4.50 -24.03
N VAL A 2 17.35 -3.85 -23.55
CA VAL A 2 17.56 -3.59 -22.12
C VAL A 2 16.90 -2.27 -21.77
N TYR A 3 16.20 -2.20 -20.63
CA TYR A 3 15.59 -0.97 -20.14
C TYR A 3 15.73 -0.87 -18.61
N PHE A 4 15.63 0.35 -18.10
CA PHE A 4 15.59 0.63 -16.68
C PHE A 4 14.14 0.65 -16.19
N ALA A 5 13.80 -0.21 -15.24
CA ALA A 5 12.46 -0.31 -14.69
C ALA A 5 12.18 0.82 -13.67
N GLY A 6 11.98 2.04 -14.16
CA GLY A 6 11.81 3.24 -13.33
C GLY A 6 10.56 3.24 -12.43
N LYS A 7 9.63 2.32 -12.67
CA LYS A 7 8.44 2.06 -11.81
C LYS A 7 8.35 0.59 -11.37
N SER A 8 9.48 -0.15 -11.36
CA SER A 8 9.57 -1.54 -10.91
C SER A 8 8.46 -2.44 -11.48
N GLU A 9 8.25 -2.41 -12.81
CA GLU A 9 7.23 -3.19 -13.52
C GLU A 9 5.85 -3.10 -12.84
N HIS A 10 5.29 -1.92 -12.77
CA HIS A 10 4.05 -1.67 -12.04
C HIS A 10 4.11 -2.07 -10.55
N TYR A 11 5.32 -1.90 -9.96
CA TYR A 11 5.50 -2.02 -8.51
C TYR A 11 5.59 -3.45 -7.98
N HIS A 12 6.03 -4.41 -8.82
CA HIS A 12 6.12 -5.81 -8.44
C HIS A 12 7.55 -6.32 -8.21
N ILE A 13 8.57 -5.67 -8.77
CA ILE A 13 9.95 -6.15 -8.76
C ILE A 13 10.90 -5.21 -7.99
N PRO A 14 10.87 -5.21 -6.66
CA PRO A 14 11.73 -4.34 -5.87
C PRO A 14 13.23 -4.60 -6.10
N LEU A 15 13.60 -5.84 -6.43
CA LEU A 15 14.99 -6.25 -6.68
C LEU A 15 15.33 -6.38 -8.17
N GLY A 16 14.46 -5.88 -9.07
CA GLY A 16 14.63 -6.04 -10.52
C GLY A 16 14.34 -7.47 -10.99
N HIS A 17 14.44 -7.66 -12.31
CA HIS A 17 14.34 -9.00 -12.91
C HIS A 17 15.61 -9.80 -12.62
N ASP A 18 15.46 -11.11 -12.52
CA ASP A 18 16.57 -12.07 -12.39
C ASP A 18 17.52 -11.81 -11.21
N PHE A 19 16.99 -11.26 -10.10
CA PHE A 19 17.80 -11.12 -8.89
C PHE A 19 18.33 -12.50 -8.43
N PRO A 20 19.66 -12.67 -8.28
CA PRO A 20 20.25 -14.00 -8.04
C PRO A 20 19.74 -14.71 -6.80
N GLY A 21 19.33 -13.96 -5.77
CA GLY A 21 18.77 -14.52 -4.53
C GLY A 21 17.52 -15.37 -4.77
N TYR A 22 16.72 -15.07 -5.79
CA TYR A 22 15.55 -15.88 -6.14
C TYR A 22 15.88 -17.24 -6.71
N GLY A 23 17.15 -17.53 -7.03
CA GLY A 23 17.63 -18.89 -7.37
C GLY A 23 17.38 -19.90 -6.24
N LEU A 24 17.22 -19.47 -4.99
CA LEU A 24 16.81 -20.35 -3.89
C LEU A 24 15.42 -20.97 -4.10
N ILE A 25 14.54 -20.34 -4.86
CA ILE A 25 13.22 -20.88 -5.21
C ILE A 25 13.38 -22.12 -6.10
N GLU A 26 14.30 -22.08 -7.05
CA GLU A 26 14.57 -23.22 -7.93
C GLU A 26 15.20 -24.38 -7.15
N TRP A 27 16.06 -24.10 -6.18
CA TRP A 27 16.57 -25.12 -5.26
C TRP A 27 15.45 -25.74 -4.42
N ALA A 28 14.54 -24.95 -3.88
CA ALA A 28 13.40 -25.43 -3.12
C ALA A 28 12.51 -26.36 -3.97
N LYS A 29 12.24 -25.99 -5.23
CA LYS A 29 11.52 -26.87 -6.19
C LYS A 29 12.25 -28.19 -6.42
N ALA A 30 13.58 -28.15 -6.64
CA ALA A 30 14.40 -29.36 -6.84
C ALA A 30 14.39 -30.28 -5.61
N LEU A 31 14.22 -29.74 -4.42
CA LEU A 31 14.05 -30.49 -3.18
C LEU A 31 12.62 -31.03 -2.98
N GLY A 32 11.69 -30.75 -3.89
CA GLY A 32 10.31 -31.24 -3.84
C GLY A 32 9.40 -30.39 -2.95
N ILE A 33 9.76 -29.14 -2.62
CA ILE A 33 8.88 -28.25 -1.88
C ILE A 33 7.75 -27.80 -2.79
N PRO A 34 6.47 -28.07 -2.43
CA PRO A 34 5.32 -27.62 -3.22
C PRO A 34 5.08 -26.12 -3.04
N ASN A 35 4.47 -25.47 -4.03
CA ASN A 35 4.05 -24.08 -3.83
C ASN A 35 2.76 -24.01 -2.99
N ALA A 36 1.70 -24.64 -3.46
CA ALA A 36 0.39 -24.56 -2.81
C ALA A 36 0.20 -25.70 -1.81
N THR A 37 -0.25 -25.36 -0.60
CA THR A 37 -0.66 -26.30 0.44
C THR A 37 -1.98 -25.87 1.04
N HIS A 38 -2.68 -26.79 1.67
CA HIS A 38 -3.93 -26.48 2.38
C HIS A 38 -3.62 -25.81 3.74
N ASN A 39 -4.52 -24.99 4.25
CA ASN A 39 -4.41 -24.31 5.55
C ASN A 39 -3.95 -25.21 6.70
N ASN A 40 -4.47 -26.43 6.75
CA ASN A 40 -4.14 -27.38 7.81
C ASN A 40 -2.76 -28.05 7.61
N THR A 41 -2.14 -27.89 6.45
CA THR A 41 -0.89 -28.52 6.07
C THR A 41 0.21 -27.52 5.67
N ARG A 42 0.01 -26.23 6.00
CA ARG A 42 1.01 -25.19 5.71
C ARG A 42 2.37 -25.58 6.27
N GLY A 43 3.40 -25.42 5.43
CA GLY A 43 4.74 -25.86 5.73
C GLY A 43 5.52 -24.90 6.63
N TYR A 44 6.78 -25.24 6.81
CA TYR A 44 7.69 -24.50 7.68
C TYR A 44 8.01 -23.09 7.13
N ILE A 45 8.15 -22.94 5.81
CA ILE A 45 8.54 -21.68 5.17
C ILE A 45 7.43 -20.64 5.37
N THR A 46 6.17 -21.03 5.17
CA THR A 46 5.02 -20.13 5.41
C THR A 46 4.94 -19.70 6.87
N ARG A 47 5.13 -20.62 7.82
CA ARG A 47 5.12 -20.28 9.26
C ARG A 47 6.28 -19.37 9.65
N LEU A 48 7.46 -19.59 9.07
CA LEU A 48 8.61 -18.72 9.27
C LEU A 48 8.34 -17.31 8.76
N LEU A 49 7.71 -17.18 7.56
CA LEU A 49 7.31 -15.88 7.01
C LEU A 49 6.32 -15.18 7.94
N GLU A 50 5.26 -15.87 8.39
CA GLU A 50 4.27 -15.30 9.31
C GLU A 50 4.92 -14.71 10.56
N ARG A 51 5.81 -15.46 11.21
CA ARG A 51 6.55 -14.97 12.38
C ARG A 51 7.41 -13.75 12.06
N ARG A 52 8.14 -13.75 10.93
CA ARG A 52 8.99 -12.63 10.52
C ARG A 52 8.20 -11.39 10.14
N LEU A 53 7.04 -11.53 9.50
CA LEU A 53 6.15 -10.42 9.19
C LEU A 53 5.59 -9.78 10.47
N ILE A 54 5.17 -10.61 11.44
CA ILE A 54 4.68 -10.14 12.74
C ILE A 54 5.79 -9.39 13.47
N ALA A 55 7.00 -9.94 13.53
CA ALA A 55 8.14 -9.27 14.15
C ALA A 55 8.40 -7.90 13.51
N ALA A 56 8.55 -7.85 12.19
CA ALA A 56 8.81 -6.62 11.45
C ALA A 56 7.71 -5.58 11.64
N ALA A 57 6.43 -5.99 11.60
CA ALA A 57 5.29 -5.10 11.77
C ALA A 57 5.23 -4.48 13.18
N ASN A 58 5.74 -5.16 14.20
CA ASN A 58 5.82 -4.66 15.56
C ASN A 58 7.20 -4.06 15.93
N GLY A 59 8.14 -3.99 14.97
CA GLY A 59 9.46 -3.38 15.16
C GLY A 59 10.40 -4.22 16.02
N LEU A 60 10.25 -5.54 15.98
CA LEU A 60 11.08 -6.50 16.69
C LEU A 60 12.04 -7.22 15.73
N ASP A 61 13.17 -7.65 16.26
CA ASP A 61 14.00 -8.64 15.57
C ASP A 61 13.24 -9.98 15.52
N PRO A 62 13.27 -10.73 14.40
CA PRO A 62 12.58 -12.02 14.30
C PRO A 62 12.97 -13.05 15.35
N ASP A 63 14.18 -12.94 15.87
CA ASP A 63 14.72 -13.88 16.88
C ASP A 63 14.53 -13.35 18.31
N ASP A 64 13.93 -12.16 18.50
CA ASP A 64 13.61 -11.60 19.81
C ASP A 64 12.54 -12.46 20.52
N PRO A 65 12.77 -12.91 21.77
CA PRO A 65 11.77 -13.63 22.55
C PRO A 65 10.44 -12.87 22.73
N ALA A 66 10.45 -11.54 22.65
CA ALA A 66 9.23 -10.72 22.72
C ALA A 66 8.24 -11.03 21.59
N VAL A 67 8.69 -11.60 20.45
CA VAL A 67 7.80 -12.03 19.36
C VAL A 67 6.79 -13.07 19.85
N ASP A 68 7.16 -13.97 20.78
CA ASP A 68 6.24 -14.98 21.31
C ASP A 68 5.11 -14.36 22.15
N GLN A 69 5.37 -13.21 22.79
CA GLN A 69 4.34 -12.45 23.50
C GLN A 69 3.40 -11.75 22.51
N VAL A 70 3.96 -11.19 21.43
CA VAL A 70 3.16 -10.57 20.35
C VAL A 70 2.23 -11.59 19.69
N LEU A 71 2.68 -12.81 19.41
CA LEU A 71 1.89 -13.86 18.77
C LEU A 71 0.60 -14.24 19.53
N VAL A 72 0.56 -14.00 20.84
CA VAL A 72 -0.62 -14.29 21.67
C VAL A 72 -1.39 -13.02 22.07
N ALA A 73 -0.90 -11.85 21.68
CA ALA A 73 -1.52 -10.56 22.01
C ALA A 73 -2.91 -10.42 21.40
N ARG A 74 -3.80 -9.71 22.14
CA ARG A 74 -5.18 -9.43 21.75
C ARG A 74 -5.52 -7.94 21.85
N GLU A 75 -4.51 -7.10 22.01
CA GLU A 75 -4.67 -5.64 22.09
C GLU A 75 -4.81 -5.02 20.70
N PRO A 76 -5.70 -4.02 20.51
CA PRO A 76 -5.75 -3.21 19.31
C PRO A 76 -4.38 -2.55 19.00
N GLY A 77 -4.02 -2.47 17.73
CA GLY A 77 -2.74 -1.90 17.29
C GLY A 77 -1.52 -2.81 17.45
N VAL A 78 -1.66 -4.01 18.05
CA VAL A 78 -0.62 -5.05 18.08
C VAL A 78 -0.93 -6.09 17.01
N LEU A 79 -0.13 -6.12 15.95
CA LEU A 79 -0.34 -7.00 14.80
C LEU A 79 0.17 -8.41 15.12
N SER A 80 -0.72 -9.30 15.58
CA SER A 80 -0.39 -10.63 16.08
C SER A 80 -0.83 -11.79 15.19
N CYS A 81 -1.62 -11.50 14.14
CA CYS A 81 -2.18 -12.51 13.25
C CYS A 81 -1.78 -12.23 11.79
N VAL A 82 -1.58 -13.28 11.01
CA VAL A 82 -1.38 -13.21 9.55
C VAL A 82 -2.37 -14.17 8.88
N ILE A 83 -3.12 -13.65 7.89
CA ILE A 83 -3.91 -14.48 6.99
C ILE A 83 -3.24 -14.45 5.62
N ASN A 84 -2.92 -15.63 5.10
CA ASN A 84 -2.28 -15.81 3.81
C ASN A 84 -3.33 -15.81 2.71
N LEU A 85 -3.13 -14.94 1.73
CA LEU A 85 -4.06 -14.67 0.63
C LEU A 85 -3.29 -14.54 -0.68
N GLU A 86 -4.00 -14.53 -1.82
CA GLU A 86 -3.37 -14.53 -3.14
C GLU A 86 -3.23 -13.12 -3.73
N THR A 87 -4.10 -12.19 -3.34
CA THR A 87 -4.10 -10.82 -3.88
C THR A 87 -4.40 -9.77 -2.81
N GLY A 88 -3.94 -8.53 -3.04
CA GLY A 88 -4.25 -7.40 -2.15
C GLY A 88 -5.74 -7.12 -2.01
N SER A 89 -6.54 -7.39 -3.06
CA SER A 89 -8.00 -7.25 -3.00
C SER A 89 -8.62 -8.17 -1.96
N LEU A 90 -8.15 -9.40 -1.86
CA LEU A 90 -8.62 -10.35 -0.83
C LEU A 90 -8.11 -9.98 0.56
N ALA A 91 -6.91 -9.41 0.66
CA ALA A 91 -6.37 -8.94 1.94
C ALA A 91 -7.22 -7.79 2.51
N VAL A 92 -7.55 -6.80 1.70
CA VAL A 92 -8.44 -5.71 2.09
C VAL A 92 -9.85 -6.24 2.41
N GLU A 93 -10.40 -7.14 1.59
CA GLU A 93 -11.71 -7.75 1.84
C GLU A 93 -11.74 -8.49 3.19
N ALA A 94 -10.68 -9.19 3.57
CA ALA A 94 -10.59 -9.86 4.86
C ALA A 94 -10.64 -8.84 6.02
N ALA A 95 -9.94 -7.71 5.91
CA ALA A 95 -10.02 -6.64 6.90
C ALA A 95 -11.42 -6.05 6.99
N LEU A 96 -12.08 -5.75 5.85
CA LEU A 96 -13.44 -5.22 5.83
C LEU A 96 -14.45 -6.22 6.47
N LYS A 97 -14.29 -7.51 6.23
CA LYS A 97 -15.10 -8.54 6.88
C LYS A 97 -14.91 -8.56 8.39
N MET A 98 -13.66 -8.46 8.88
CA MET A 98 -13.37 -8.37 10.31
C MET A 98 -13.96 -7.11 10.94
N MET A 99 -13.96 -5.98 10.22
CA MET A 99 -14.64 -4.76 10.65
C MET A 99 -16.16 -4.94 10.70
N LEU A 100 -16.76 -5.55 9.67
CA LEU A 100 -18.19 -5.78 9.60
C LEU A 100 -18.70 -6.81 10.63
N SER A 101 -17.89 -7.79 11.04
CA SER A 101 -18.26 -8.76 12.06
C SER A 101 -18.52 -8.14 13.45
N ARG A 102 -18.15 -6.88 13.64
CA ARG A 102 -18.49 -6.10 14.84
C ARG A 102 -19.94 -5.58 14.83
N PHE A 103 -20.62 -5.65 13.68
CA PHE A 103 -21.97 -5.14 13.44
C PHE A 103 -22.97 -6.26 13.08
N TYR A 104 -22.46 -7.29 12.42
CA TYR A 104 -23.25 -8.41 11.91
C TYR A 104 -22.70 -9.73 12.45
N GLU A 105 -23.59 -10.58 12.87
CA GLU A 105 -23.22 -11.88 13.42
C GLU A 105 -22.51 -12.75 12.37
N ILE A 106 -21.44 -13.40 12.82
CA ILE A 106 -20.74 -14.45 12.09
C ILE A 106 -20.47 -15.61 13.05
N ASP A 107 -21.03 -16.78 12.76
CA ASP A 107 -20.84 -18.03 13.51
C ASP A 107 -21.07 -17.91 15.03
N GLY A 108 -22.14 -17.23 15.45
CA GLY A 108 -22.53 -17.10 16.84
C GLY A 108 -21.61 -16.25 17.72
N LYS A 109 -20.67 -15.50 17.12
CA LYS A 109 -19.77 -14.61 17.86
C LYS A 109 -20.48 -13.34 18.32
N ALA A 110 -20.02 -12.77 19.43
CA ALA A 110 -20.54 -11.52 19.96
C ALA A 110 -20.42 -10.36 18.95
N VAL A 111 -21.46 -9.54 18.87
CA VAL A 111 -21.57 -8.40 17.95
C VAL A 111 -21.61 -7.11 18.79
N PRO A 112 -20.45 -6.45 19.01
CA PRO A 112 -20.38 -5.29 19.92
C PRO A 112 -21.29 -4.12 19.52
N TYR A 113 -21.53 -3.94 18.22
CA TYR A 113 -22.33 -2.84 17.66
C TYR A 113 -23.58 -3.32 16.93
N ALA A 114 -24.22 -4.39 17.44
CA ALA A 114 -25.49 -4.87 16.90
C ALA A 114 -26.53 -3.73 16.81
N GLY A 115 -27.21 -3.63 15.67
CA GLY A 115 -28.23 -2.60 15.43
C GLY A 115 -27.67 -1.21 15.09
N ARG A 116 -26.35 -1.02 15.05
CA ARG A 116 -25.73 0.21 14.51
C ARG A 116 -25.43 0.03 13.02
N ILE A 117 -25.41 1.13 12.29
CA ILE A 117 -25.05 1.16 10.86
C ILE A 117 -23.53 1.39 10.76
N PRO A 118 -22.76 0.44 10.18
CA PRO A 118 -21.33 0.59 10.01
C PRO A 118 -20.99 1.70 9.02
N VAL A 119 -20.03 2.57 9.37
CA VAL A 119 -19.55 3.64 8.50
C VAL A 119 -18.06 3.45 8.23
N PHE A 120 -17.69 3.31 6.97
CA PHE A 120 -16.29 3.30 6.53
C PHE A 120 -15.83 4.69 6.16
N LEU A 121 -14.73 5.13 6.77
CA LEU A 121 -14.03 6.35 6.38
C LEU A 121 -12.93 6.01 5.38
N VAL A 122 -12.85 6.77 4.30
CA VAL A 122 -11.84 6.62 3.24
C VAL A 122 -11.29 7.99 2.84
N ILE A 123 -10.06 8.02 2.34
CA ILE A 123 -9.48 9.26 1.82
C ILE A 123 -10.14 9.57 0.47
N ALA A 124 -10.70 10.77 0.33
CA ALA A 124 -11.28 11.25 -0.92
C ALA A 124 -10.22 11.74 -1.89
N ASP A 125 -10.54 11.73 -3.17
CA ASP A 125 -9.87 12.65 -4.09
C ASP A 125 -10.55 14.03 -4.01
N ASN A 126 -9.77 15.06 -3.74
CA ASN A 126 -10.30 16.42 -3.52
C ASN A 126 -10.82 17.10 -4.80
N ALA A 127 -10.65 16.47 -5.95
CA ALA A 127 -10.98 17.05 -7.25
C ALA A 127 -12.35 16.58 -7.81
N GLY A 128 -13.13 15.86 -7.01
CA GLY A 128 -14.48 15.44 -7.37
C GLY A 128 -14.54 14.25 -8.35
N GLY A 129 -13.49 13.42 -8.37
CA GLY A 129 -13.47 12.16 -9.10
C GLY A 129 -14.23 11.05 -8.37
N LEU A 130 -13.61 9.89 -8.21
CA LEU A 130 -14.16 8.81 -7.39
C LEU A 130 -14.10 9.18 -5.90
N THR A 131 -15.12 8.81 -5.14
CA THR A 131 -15.31 9.27 -3.75
C THR A 131 -14.21 8.84 -2.79
N GLY A 132 -13.50 7.75 -3.09
CA GLY A 132 -12.45 7.24 -2.23
C GLY A 132 -11.22 6.71 -2.98
N ASN A 133 -10.14 6.47 -2.24
CA ASN A 133 -8.95 5.87 -2.79
C ASN A 133 -9.17 4.39 -3.12
N TYR A 134 -8.27 3.82 -3.93
CA TYR A 134 -8.37 2.45 -4.40
C TYR A 134 -7.80 1.46 -3.39
N HIS A 135 -8.62 0.49 -2.97
CA HIS A 135 -8.25 -0.57 -2.03
C HIS A 135 -8.61 -1.98 -2.51
N GLY A 136 -8.68 -2.21 -3.82
CA GLY A 136 -8.95 -3.52 -4.37
C GLY A 136 -10.14 -3.59 -5.32
N THR A 137 -10.48 -4.81 -5.77
CA THR A 137 -11.45 -5.08 -6.84
C THR A 137 -12.66 -5.91 -6.39
N THR A 138 -12.79 -6.22 -5.10
CA THR A 138 -14.02 -6.83 -4.56
C THR A 138 -15.16 -5.81 -4.58
N VAL A 139 -16.40 -6.28 -4.58
CA VAL A 139 -17.58 -5.39 -4.65
C VAL A 139 -17.56 -4.36 -3.52
N VAL A 140 -17.33 -4.78 -2.27
CA VAL A 140 -17.30 -3.86 -1.12
C VAL A 140 -16.15 -2.86 -1.25
N ALA A 141 -14.92 -3.29 -1.58
CA ALA A 141 -13.80 -2.38 -1.79
C ALA A 141 -14.06 -1.37 -2.92
N GLN A 142 -14.78 -1.78 -3.97
CA GLN A 142 -15.16 -0.88 -5.06
C GLN A 142 -16.22 0.14 -4.65
N THR A 143 -17.12 -0.19 -3.72
CA THR A 143 -18.07 0.80 -3.19
C THR A 143 -17.36 1.86 -2.35
N LEU A 144 -16.29 1.51 -1.62
CA LEU A 144 -15.44 2.50 -0.91
C LEU A 144 -14.84 3.54 -1.87
N ARG A 145 -14.59 3.15 -3.12
CA ARG A 145 -14.06 4.02 -4.17
C ARG A 145 -15.13 4.85 -4.89
N GLY A 146 -16.42 4.60 -4.66
CA GLY A 146 -17.54 5.22 -5.36
C GLY A 146 -17.91 4.56 -6.68
N LEU A 147 -17.41 3.35 -6.95
CA LEU A 147 -17.93 2.50 -8.02
C LEU A 147 -19.26 1.86 -7.57
N TRP A 148 -20.05 1.41 -8.51
CA TRP A 148 -21.37 0.82 -8.24
C TRP A 148 -22.32 1.79 -7.50
N PRO A 149 -22.56 3.01 -8.00
CA PRO A 149 -23.35 4.03 -7.28
C PRO A 149 -24.74 3.53 -6.90
N ASP A 150 -25.47 2.87 -7.81
CA ASP A 150 -26.82 2.34 -7.56
C ASP A 150 -26.82 1.24 -6.48
N PHE A 151 -25.78 0.40 -6.43
CA PHE A 151 -25.63 -0.63 -5.40
C PHE A 151 -25.35 0.03 -4.05
N THR A 152 -24.44 1.00 -4.01
CA THR A 152 -24.08 1.74 -2.79
C THR A 152 -25.30 2.47 -2.24
N GLU A 153 -26.05 3.18 -3.07
CA GLU A 153 -27.27 3.90 -2.68
C GLU A 153 -28.30 2.96 -2.04
N LYS A 154 -28.53 1.79 -2.66
CA LYS A 154 -29.46 0.77 -2.12
C LYS A 154 -28.97 0.18 -0.81
N ALA A 155 -27.67 -0.12 -0.70
CA ALA A 155 -27.08 -0.69 0.50
C ALA A 155 -27.11 0.32 1.67
N GLU A 156 -26.80 1.59 1.41
CA GLU A 156 -26.89 2.69 2.38
C GLU A 156 -28.35 2.94 2.78
N GLY A 157 -29.27 2.98 1.81
CA GLY A 157 -30.71 3.14 2.06
C GLY A 157 -31.33 2.03 2.90
N ALA A 158 -30.81 0.81 2.78
CA ALA A 158 -31.17 -0.34 3.61
C ALA A 158 -30.44 -0.37 4.97
N GLY A 159 -29.53 0.59 5.25
CA GLY A 159 -28.76 0.63 6.49
C GLY A 159 -27.73 -0.50 6.62
N LEU A 160 -27.28 -1.09 5.53
CA LEU A 160 -26.29 -2.18 5.57
C LEU A 160 -24.89 -1.65 5.88
N TYR A 161 -24.48 -0.56 5.27
CA TYR A 161 -23.26 0.19 5.56
C TYR A 161 -23.35 1.58 4.93
N LYS A 162 -22.40 2.44 5.27
CA LYS A 162 -22.22 3.74 4.66
C LYS A 162 -20.75 4.01 4.37
N VAL A 163 -20.47 4.72 3.29
CA VAL A 163 -19.12 5.18 2.94
C VAL A 163 -19.06 6.70 3.08
N VAL A 164 -18.05 7.18 3.78
CA VAL A 164 -17.79 8.61 3.98
C VAL A 164 -16.37 8.92 3.57
N SER A 165 -16.22 9.77 2.57
CA SER A 165 -14.92 10.25 2.13
C SER A 165 -14.48 11.47 2.94
N VAL A 166 -13.20 11.52 3.33
CA VAL A 166 -12.59 12.63 4.06
C VAL A 166 -11.50 13.28 3.20
N PRO A 167 -11.35 14.61 3.21
CA PRO A 167 -10.35 15.30 2.43
C PRO A 167 -8.92 14.90 2.81
N ILE A 168 -8.01 14.97 1.81
CA ILE A 168 -6.58 14.69 1.99
C ILE A 168 -5.97 15.71 2.97
N ASN A 169 -5.30 15.20 4.02
CA ASN A 169 -4.57 16.01 5.00
C ASN A 169 -5.41 17.10 5.71
N ASP A 170 -6.72 16.92 5.79
CA ASP A 170 -7.62 17.81 6.55
C ASP A 170 -8.01 17.15 7.89
N GLU A 171 -7.24 17.48 8.94
CA GLU A 171 -7.47 16.96 10.29
C GLU A 171 -8.84 17.39 10.85
N ALA A 172 -9.26 18.63 10.58
CA ALA A 172 -10.51 19.15 11.11
C ALA A 172 -11.70 18.40 10.50
N ALA A 173 -11.70 18.19 9.19
CA ALA A 173 -12.72 17.40 8.50
C ALA A 173 -12.73 15.95 8.97
N PHE A 174 -11.56 15.35 9.23
CA PHE A 174 -11.48 13.99 9.76
C PHE A 174 -12.10 13.86 11.15
N ARG A 175 -11.74 14.75 12.08
CA ARG A 175 -12.30 14.77 13.44
C ARG A 175 -13.82 15.01 13.43
N GLU A 176 -14.28 15.89 12.57
CA GLU A 176 -15.72 16.14 12.39
C GLU A 176 -16.44 14.90 11.86
N ALA A 177 -15.86 14.17 10.90
CA ALA A 177 -16.42 12.91 10.40
C ALA A 177 -16.52 11.86 11.51
N ILE A 178 -15.45 11.65 12.30
CA ILE A 178 -15.47 10.75 13.47
C ILE A 178 -16.58 11.15 14.43
N ARG A 179 -16.70 12.42 14.78
CA ARG A 179 -17.72 12.93 15.72
C ARG A 179 -19.14 12.70 15.21
N THR A 180 -19.38 12.99 13.94
CA THR A 180 -20.70 12.89 13.32
C THR A 180 -21.14 11.43 13.16
N TRP A 181 -20.24 10.58 12.68
CA TRP A 181 -20.59 9.21 12.30
C TRP A 181 -20.41 8.18 13.44
N ASN A 182 -20.16 8.64 14.66
CA ASN A 182 -20.26 7.81 15.88
C ASN A 182 -21.52 8.09 16.71
N GLN A 183 -22.47 8.89 16.19
CA GLN A 183 -23.79 9.10 16.81
C GLN A 183 -24.81 8.10 16.27
N ALA A 184 -25.71 7.64 17.15
CA ALA A 184 -26.78 6.71 16.73
C ALA A 184 -27.61 7.31 15.58
N PRO A 185 -27.97 6.50 14.56
CA PRO A 185 -27.82 5.03 14.47
C PRO A 185 -26.44 4.57 13.98
N TYR A 186 -25.52 5.47 13.68
CA TYR A 186 -24.23 5.17 13.05
C TYR A 186 -23.13 4.81 14.05
N LYS A 187 -22.13 4.08 13.56
CA LYS A 187 -20.86 3.84 14.23
C LYS A 187 -19.75 3.66 13.16
N THR A 188 -18.64 4.35 13.30
CA THR A 188 -17.49 4.13 12.41
C THR A 188 -16.96 2.71 12.55
N ALA A 189 -16.98 1.98 11.44
CA ALA A 189 -16.55 0.59 11.33
C ALA A 189 -15.06 0.46 11.06
N GLY A 190 -14.49 1.42 10.34
CA GLY A 190 -13.07 1.46 10.03
C GLY A 190 -12.64 2.70 9.27
N PHE A 191 -11.37 3.03 9.39
CA PHE A 191 -10.67 3.99 8.53
C PHE A 191 -9.72 3.23 7.62
N CYS A 192 -9.89 3.37 6.29
CA CYS A 192 -9.07 2.70 5.28
C CYS A 192 -8.26 3.74 4.51
N HIS A 193 -6.92 3.58 4.48
CA HIS A 193 -6.04 4.52 3.79
C HIS A 193 -4.74 3.87 3.31
N GLU A 194 -4.13 4.44 2.27
CA GLU A 194 -2.69 4.32 1.95
C GLU A 194 -1.96 5.52 2.58
N ILE A 195 -0.66 5.42 2.84
CA ILE A 195 0.16 6.57 3.28
C ILE A 195 0.57 7.42 2.07
N ILE A 196 0.91 6.76 0.96
CA ILE A 196 1.18 7.41 -0.32
C ILE A 196 0.11 6.94 -1.30
N LEU A 197 -0.71 7.86 -1.77
CA LEU A 197 -1.84 7.58 -2.66
C LEU A 197 -1.34 7.34 -4.08
N MET A 198 -0.70 6.19 -4.33
CA MET A 198 -0.07 5.88 -5.61
C MET A 198 -1.06 5.90 -6.78
N ASN A 199 -2.32 5.59 -6.52
CA ASN A 199 -3.37 5.66 -7.52
C ASN A 199 -3.99 7.07 -7.67
N TYR A 200 -3.47 8.06 -6.94
CA TYR A 200 -3.91 9.45 -7.01
C TYR A 200 -2.74 10.43 -6.92
N GLY A 201 -1.85 10.39 -7.92
CA GLY A 201 -0.75 11.34 -8.07
C GLY A 201 0.43 11.14 -7.12
N GLY A 202 0.48 10.05 -6.36
CA GLY A 202 1.53 9.83 -5.37
C GLY A 202 1.44 10.77 -4.16
N ILE A 203 0.32 11.45 -3.95
CA ILE A 203 0.14 12.39 -2.83
C ILE A 203 0.37 11.66 -1.51
N ARG A 204 1.18 12.29 -0.66
CA ARG A 204 1.52 11.76 0.66
C ARG A 204 0.58 12.30 1.74
N LEU A 205 0.02 11.41 2.56
CA LEU A 205 -0.60 11.80 3.82
C LEU A 205 0.49 12.19 4.82
N THR A 206 0.33 13.35 5.45
CA THR A 206 1.35 13.87 6.37
C THR A 206 1.40 13.09 7.67
N PRO A 207 2.58 12.93 8.30
CA PRO A 207 2.68 12.26 9.59
C PRO A 207 1.80 12.90 10.68
N GLU A 208 1.65 14.22 10.65
CA GLU A 208 0.82 15.00 11.58
C GLU A 208 -0.65 14.61 11.43
N TYR A 209 -1.17 14.65 10.20
CA TYR A 209 -2.54 14.26 9.87
C TYR A 209 -2.81 12.80 10.30
N LEU A 210 -1.92 11.88 9.93
CA LEU A 210 -2.11 10.46 10.26
C LEU A 210 -2.08 10.22 11.77
N ARG A 211 -1.16 10.84 12.52
CA ARG A 211 -1.15 10.71 13.99
C ARG A 211 -2.44 11.21 14.62
N ALA A 212 -2.96 12.36 14.15
CA ALA A 212 -4.22 12.90 14.63
C ALA A 212 -5.42 12.01 14.27
N ALA A 213 -5.47 11.49 13.05
CA ALA A 213 -6.51 10.56 12.58
C ALA A 213 -6.50 9.25 13.38
N TYR A 214 -5.33 8.64 13.60
CA TYR A 214 -5.20 7.43 14.41
C TYR A 214 -5.61 7.66 15.87
N GLN A 215 -5.27 8.82 16.45
CA GLN A 215 -5.73 9.14 17.80
C GLN A 215 -7.26 9.25 17.85
N ALA A 216 -7.88 9.95 16.90
CA ALA A 216 -9.33 10.06 16.83
C ALA A 216 -10.02 8.70 16.64
N CYS A 217 -9.40 7.80 15.84
CA CYS A 217 -9.87 6.44 15.66
C CYS A 217 -9.79 5.63 16.97
N ARG A 218 -8.67 5.70 17.69
CA ARG A 218 -8.53 5.03 19.01
C ARG A 218 -9.57 5.51 20.00
N ASP A 219 -9.74 6.83 20.13
CA ASP A 219 -10.67 7.45 21.09
C ASP A 219 -12.13 7.06 20.80
N SER A 220 -12.43 6.66 19.55
CA SER A 220 -13.76 6.28 19.10
C SER A 220 -13.94 4.77 18.86
N ASP A 221 -13.00 3.93 19.26
CA ASP A 221 -13.01 2.48 18.96
C ASP A 221 -13.29 2.19 17.48
N THR A 222 -12.53 2.84 16.61
CA THR A 222 -12.60 2.70 15.15
C THR A 222 -11.31 2.04 14.66
N PRO A 223 -11.32 0.77 14.19
CA PRO A 223 -10.12 0.11 13.68
C PRO A 223 -9.60 0.78 12.41
N VAL A 224 -8.29 0.70 12.21
CA VAL A 224 -7.60 1.31 11.07
C VAL A 224 -6.96 0.24 10.19
N LEU A 225 -7.28 0.28 8.89
CA LEU A 225 -6.57 -0.45 7.84
C LEU A 225 -5.57 0.49 7.15
N CYS A 226 -4.28 0.21 7.33
CA CYS A 226 -3.20 0.78 6.53
C CYS A 226 -2.94 -0.14 5.33
N ASP A 227 -3.30 0.30 4.14
CA ASP A 227 -3.05 -0.44 2.91
C ASP A 227 -1.62 -0.19 2.43
N GLU A 228 -0.73 -1.11 2.78
CA GLU A 228 0.69 -1.08 2.42
C GLU A 228 0.99 -1.88 1.14
N ILE A 229 -0.02 -2.26 0.38
CA ILE A 229 0.18 -3.06 -0.84
C ILE A 229 1.11 -2.38 -1.84
N GLN A 230 1.17 -1.05 -1.82
CA GLN A 230 2.05 -0.25 -2.66
C GLN A 230 3.38 0.08 -1.98
N SER A 231 3.41 0.31 -0.68
CA SER A 231 4.56 0.83 0.05
C SER A 231 5.41 -0.24 0.75
N CYS A 232 4.84 -1.39 1.10
CA CYS A 232 5.60 -2.47 1.71
C CYS A 232 6.78 -2.90 0.82
N ALA A 233 7.89 -3.26 1.44
CA ALA A 233 9.14 -3.66 0.81
C ALA A 233 9.93 -2.53 0.11
N TRP A 234 9.54 -1.26 0.21
CA TRP A 234 10.30 -0.13 -0.37
C TRP A 234 11.00 0.77 0.66
N TYR A 235 11.02 0.34 1.92
CA TYR A 235 11.65 1.05 3.04
C TYR A 235 12.49 0.09 3.86
N ASP A 236 13.47 0.61 4.57
CA ASP A 236 14.42 -0.14 5.39
C ASP A 236 13.75 -1.01 6.47
N GLY A 237 12.68 -0.55 7.08
CA GLY A 237 11.89 -1.32 8.06
C GLY A 237 10.77 -2.16 7.47
N LEU A 238 10.75 -2.44 6.16
CA LEU A 238 9.74 -3.17 5.39
C LEU A 238 8.41 -2.42 5.23
N PHE A 239 7.91 -1.78 6.28
CA PHE A 239 6.62 -1.11 6.33
C PHE A 239 6.75 0.39 6.56
N LEU A 240 6.10 1.18 5.71
CA LEU A 240 6.14 2.63 5.79
C LEU A 240 5.44 3.15 7.06
N PHE A 241 4.36 2.49 7.51
CA PHE A 241 3.66 2.90 8.73
C PHE A 241 4.58 2.89 9.96
N ARG A 242 5.59 2.01 10.01
CA ARG A 242 6.60 1.98 11.08
C ARG A 242 7.42 3.25 11.11
N LYS A 243 7.87 3.72 9.93
CA LYS A 243 8.62 4.97 9.78
C LYS A 243 7.81 6.20 10.24
N TYR A 244 6.47 6.13 10.11
CA TYR A 244 5.54 7.18 10.56
C TYR A 244 5.15 7.05 12.04
N GLY A 245 5.59 6.00 12.73
CA GLY A 245 5.23 5.73 14.13
C GLY A 245 3.75 5.44 14.34
N LEU A 246 3.09 4.83 13.35
CA LEU A 246 1.67 4.48 13.39
C LEU A 246 1.45 3.08 13.97
N THR A 247 0.25 2.85 14.50
CA THR A 247 -0.19 1.56 15.07
C THR A 247 -1.53 1.15 14.47
N PRO A 248 -1.56 0.70 13.20
CA PRO A 248 -2.78 0.23 12.57
C PRO A 248 -3.25 -1.10 13.18
N ASP A 249 -4.54 -1.38 13.03
CA ASP A 249 -5.14 -2.67 13.43
C ASP A 249 -5.04 -3.72 12.32
N PHE A 250 -4.95 -3.27 11.06
CA PHE A 250 -4.80 -4.10 9.87
C PHE A 250 -3.76 -3.51 8.94
N VAL A 251 -2.93 -4.38 8.36
CA VAL A 251 -1.94 -3.99 7.34
C VAL A 251 -1.99 -4.98 6.19
N SER A 252 -2.29 -4.50 4.98
CA SER A 252 -2.17 -5.32 3.78
C SER A 252 -0.74 -5.30 3.24
N ALA A 253 -0.23 -6.45 2.83
CA ALA A 253 1.09 -6.60 2.22
C ALA A 253 1.00 -7.49 0.97
N GLY A 254 1.83 -7.21 -0.03
CA GLY A 254 1.83 -7.97 -1.27
C GLY A 254 2.75 -7.35 -2.32
N LYS A 255 2.35 -7.40 -3.60
CA LYS A 255 3.12 -6.83 -4.74
C LYS A 255 4.64 -7.06 -4.63
N GLY A 256 5.37 -6.07 -4.16
CA GLY A 256 6.83 -6.09 -4.08
C GLY A 256 7.43 -7.23 -3.28
N PHE A 257 6.76 -7.71 -2.25
CA PHE A 257 7.27 -8.83 -1.47
C PHE A 257 7.44 -10.12 -2.28
N GLY A 258 6.55 -10.38 -3.25
CA GLY A 258 6.65 -11.53 -4.12
C GLY A 258 7.80 -11.47 -5.13
N GLY A 259 8.48 -10.34 -5.25
CA GLY A 259 9.63 -10.13 -6.12
C GLY A 259 9.35 -10.34 -7.61
N GLY A 260 8.09 -10.30 -8.03
CA GLY A 260 7.67 -10.67 -9.38
C GLY A 260 7.63 -12.17 -9.65
N CYS A 261 8.02 -13.01 -8.68
CA CYS A 261 8.06 -14.47 -8.84
C CYS A 261 6.69 -15.12 -8.64
N TYR A 262 5.93 -14.63 -7.64
CA TYR A 262 4.62 -15.17 -7.26
C TYR A 262 3.62 -14.06 -6.91
N PRO A 263 2.36 -14.17 -7.38
CA PRO A 263 1.28 -13.31 -6.92
C PRO A 263 0.81 -13.81 -5.54
N ALA A 264 1.21 -13.13 -4.49
CA ALA A 264 0.80 -13.46 -3.14
C ALA A 264 0.50 -12.19 -2.35
N SER A 265 -0.36 -12.29 -1.35
CA SER A 265 -0.67 -11.20 -0.43
C SER A 265 -0.93 -11.73 0.96
N ARG A 266 -0.79 -10.85 1.93
CA ARG A 266 -1.04 -11.13 3.34
C ARG A 266 -1.85 -9.99 3.94
N ILE A 267 -2.74 -10.32 4.88
CA ILE A 267 -3.27 -9.34 5.81
C ILE A 267 -2.72 -9.63 7.20
N LEU A 268 -2.05 -8.64 7.77
CA LEU A 268 -1.70 -8.66 9.18
C LEU A 268 -2.83 -8.01 9.96
N ALA A 269 -3.21 -8.58 11.10
CA ALA A 269 -4.31 -8.10 11.91
C ALA A 269 -3.95 -8.10 13.39
N SER A 270 -4.51 -7.16 14.15
CA SER A 270 -4.52 -7.26 15.60
C SER A 270 -5.40 -8.42 16.04
N GLY A 271 -4.92 -9.21 16.97
CA GLY A 271 -5.67 -10.33 17.53
C GLY A 271 -6.99 -9.95 18.21
N ALA A 272 -7.16 -8.65 18.55
CA ALA A 272 -8.44 -8.09 18.99
C ALA A 272 -9.56 -8.21 17.95
N PHE A 273 -9.21 -8.18 16.66
CA PHE A 273 -10.16 -8.20 15.54
C PHE A 273 -10.18 -9.53 14.77
N ASP A 274 -9.42 -10.54 15.20
CA ASP A 274 -9.39 -11.86 14.58
C ASP A 274 -10.72 -12.60 14.82
N SER A 275 -11.72 -12.26 14.02
CA SER A 275 -13.10 -12.73 14.15
C SER A 275 -13.51 -13.71 13.05
N LEU A 276 -12.74 -13.85 11.98
CA LEU A 276 -13.10 -14.71 10.86
C LEU A 276 -12.90 -16.18 11.20
N THR A 277 -13.85 -17.00 10.75
CA THR A 277 -13.76 -18.45 10.81
C THR A 277 -12.96 -19.01 9.66
N GLN A 278 -12.77 -20.34 9.65
CA GLN A 278 -12.02 -21.03 8.60
C GLN A 278 -12.46 -20.63 7.18
N PHE A 279 -13.75 -20.38 6.94
CA PHE A 279 -14.27 -20.01 5.63
C PHE A 279 -14.43 -18.50 5.41
N GLY A 280 -14.09 -17.69 6.40
CA GLY A 280 -14.28 -16.24 6.34
C GLY A 280 -13.36 -15.55 5.34
N ALA A 281 -12.11 -15.98 5.25
CA ALA A 281 -11.11 -15.45 4.33
C ALA A 281 -10.22 -16.51 3.68
N LEU A 282 -10.50 -17.80 3.91
CA LEU A 282 -9.73 -18.89 3.34
C LEU A 282 -9.77 -18.87 1.82
N VAL A 283 -8.59 -18.96 1.19
CA VAL A 283 -8.43 -19.27 -0.23
C VAL A 283 -7.75 -20.63 -0.38
N THR A 284 -8.14 -21.40 -1.40
CA THR A 284 -7.70 -22.79 -1.56
C THR A 284 -6.19 -22.95 -1.63
N ASN A 285 -5.49 -22.02 -2.30
CA ASN A 285 -4.05 -22.02 -2.52
C ASN A 285 -3.31 -20.99 -1.68
N GLY A 286 -3.91 -20.42 -0.62
CA GLY A 286 -3.33 -19.32 0.13
C GLY A 286 -2.09 -19.67 0.95
N GLN A 287 -1.79 -20.96 1.15
CA GLN A 287 -0.60 -21.42 1.88
C GLN A 287 0.51 -21.76 0.89
N GLU A 288 1.19 -20.73 0.40
CA GLU A 288 2.14 -20.83 -0.71
C GLU A 288 3.58 -20.82 -0.20
N GLU A 289 4.22 -22.00 -0.11
CA GLU A 289 5.59 -22.17 0.41
C GLU A 289 6.62 -21.43 -0.46
N LEU A 290 6.56 -21.55 -1.78
CA LEU A 290 7.51 -20.89 -2.67
C LEU A 290 7.29 -19.39 -2.76
N ALA A 291 6.05 -18.93 -2.73
CA ALA A 291 5.74 -17.50 -2.60
C ALA A 291 6.23 -16.95 -1.26
N SER A 292 6.06 -17.71 -0.18
CA SER A 292 6.58 -17.34 1.15
C SER A 292 8.11 -17.26 1.16
N LEU A 293 8.79 -18.14 0.42
CA LEU A 293 10.24 -18.07 0.24
C LEU A 293 10.66 -16.81 -0.52
N ALA A 294 9.93 -16.43 -1.58
CA ALA A 294 10.19 -15.18 -2.29
C ALA A 294 10.09 -13.96 -1.37
N TYR A 295 9.07 -13.90 -0.49
CA TYR A 295 8.93 -12.87 0.54
C TYR A 295 10.15 -12.85 1.47
N LEU A 296 10.57 -14.00 1.99
CA LEU A 296 11.72 -14.11 2.90
C LEU A 296 13.01 -13.63 2.25
N ILE A 297 13.22 -13.94 0.96
CA ILE A 297 14.39 -13.47 0.20
C ILE A 297 14.35 -11.93 0.08
N THR A 298 13.21 -11.36 -0.27
CA THR A 298 13.02 -9.91 -0.36
C THR A 298 13.26 -9.24 0.99
N MET A 299 12.70 -9.79 2.07
CA MET A 299 12.90 -9.29 3.44
C MET A 299 14.37 -9.33 3.86
N ALA A 300 15.05 -10.45 3.59
CA ALA A 300 16.47 -10.60 3.92
C ALA A 300 17.33 -9.57 3.18
N PHE A 301 17.05 -9.30 1.91
CA PHE A 301 17.74 -8.26 1.16
C PHE A 301 17.55 -6.87 1.81
N ILE A 302 16.30 -6.51 2.13
CA ILE A 302 15.96 -5.21 2.72
C ILE A 302 16.65 -5.04 4.09
N GLN A 303 16.59 -6.05 4.94
CA GLN A 303 17.25 -6.03 6.25
C GLN A 303 18.77 -5.88 6.16
N ALA A 304 19.39 -6.54 5.17
CA ALA A 304 20.83 -6.47 4.97
C ALA A 304 21.29 -5.15 4.31
N ASN A 305 20.40 -4.40 3.65
CA ASN A 305 20.75 -3.24 2.83
C ASN A 305 19.98 -1.98 3.21
N GLY A 306 19.46 -1.86 4.43
CA GLY A 306 18.61 -0.75 4.87
C GLY A 306 19.24 0.63 4.67
N GLU A 307 20.52 0.81 5.03
CA GLU A 307 21.25 2.09 4.85
C GLU A 307 21.34 2.47 3.36
N HIS A 308 21.64 1.51 2.48
CA HIS A 308 21.68 1.73 1.04
C HIS A 308 20.31 2.15 0.50
N ILE A 309 19.26 1.42 0.87
CA ILE A 309 17.89 1.72 0.44
C ILE A 309 17.50 3.14 0.83
N GLU A 310 17.78 3.51 2.08
CA GLU A 310 17.43 4.84 2.56
C GLU A 310 18.27 5.94 1.89
N ALA A 311 19.58 5.73 1.72
CA ALA A 311 20.48 6.69 1.06
C ALA A 311 20.06 6.96 -0.39
N VAL A 312 19.82 5.90 -1.16
CA VAL A 312 19.40 6.00 -2.58
C VAL A 312 18.02 6.65 -2.69
N GLY A 313 17.06 6.26 -1.86
CA GLY A 313 15.73 6.86 -1.85
C GLY A 313 15.76 8.35 -1.55
N ARG A 314 16.53 8.78 -0.53
CA ARG A 314 16.73 10.21 -0.21
C ARG A 314 17.43 10.96 -1.34
N ALA A 315 18.47 10.39 -1.93
CA ALA A 315 19.19 11.01 -3.05
C ALA A 315 18.27 11.23 -4.25
N PHE A 316 17.44 10.25 -4.58
CA PHE A 316 16.49 10.36 -5.67
C PHE A 316 15.40 11.41 -5.40
N HIS A 317 14.76 11.37 -4.24
CA HIS A 317 13.71 12.33 -3.87
C HIS A 317 14.24 13.78 -3.89
N ARG A 318 15.38 14.03 -3.24
CA ARG A 318 16.03 15.34 -3.23
C ARG A 318 16.41 15.80 -4.64
N GLY A 319 17.08 14.95 -5.42
CA GLY A 319 17.49 15.29 -6.78
C GLY A 319 16.29 15.55 -7.70
N ALA A 320 15.20 14.83 -7.56
CA ALA A 320 13.95 15.09 -8.29
C ALA A 320 13.31 16.43 -7.89
N ALA A 321 13.32 16.78 -6.59
CA ALA A 321 12.81 18.06 -6.12
C ALA A 321 13.67 19.24 -6.65
N GLU A 322 14.98 19.14 -6.60
CA GLU A 322 15.91 20.13 -7.17
C GLU A 322 15.72 20.26 -8.69
N LEU A 323 15.53 19.13 -9.38
CA LEU A 323 15.28 19.08 -10.81
C LEU A 323 14.00 19.81 -11.19
N THR A 324 12.86 19.43 -10.57
CA THR A 324 11.56 20.06 -10.87
C THR A 324 11.56 21.56 -10.58
N ALA A 325 12.31 22.02 -9.58
CA ALA A 325 12.46 23.44 -9.26
C ALA A 325 13.24 24.22 -10.36
N ARG A 326 14.10 23.54 -11.13
CA ARG A 326 14.81 24.16 -12.28
C ARG A 326 13.93 24.26 -13.54
N HIS A 327 12.83 23.51 -13.61
CA HIS A 327 11.92 23.46 -14.76
C HIS A 327 10.50 23.94 -14.42
N PRO A 328 10.33 25.19 -13.89
CA PRO A 328 9.03 25.67 -13.42
C PRO A 328 8.02 25.93 -14.56
N ALA A 329 8.45 25.96 -15.83
CA ALA A 329 7.57 26.14 -16.98
C ALA A 329 6.77 24.85 -17.33
N VAL A 330 7.21 23.69 -16.82
CA VAL A 330 6.57 22.39 -17.06
C VAL A 330 6.27 21.63 -15.76
N CYS A 331 7.03 21.84 -14.70
CA CYS A 331 6.93 21.11 -13.44
C CYS A 331 6.31 21.96 -12.31
N ALA A 332 5.55 21.28 -11.45
CA ALA A 332 4.95 21.87 -10.23
C ALA A 332 5.63 21.35 -8.94
N GLY A 333 6.64 20.51 -9.03
CA GLY A 333 7.36 19.92 -7.90
C GLY A 333 7.33 18.40 -7.87
N VAL A 334 7.41 17.82 -6.67
CA VAL A 334 7.39 16.38 -6.46
C VAL A 334 6.33 15.99 -5.45
N GLU A 335 5.85 14.74 -5.55
CA GLU A 335 4.99 14.07 -4.58
C GLU A 335 5.64 12.76 -4.12
N GLY A 336 5.05 12.12 -3.08
CA GLY A 336 5.54 10.84 -2.56
C GLY A 336 6.72 10.96 -1.61
N ASP A 337 7.53 9.90 -1.53
CA ASP A 337 8.71 9.83 -0.65
C ASP A 337 9.71 8.81 -1.18
N ALA A 338 11.00 9.09 -1.00
CA ALA A 338 12.11 8.17 -1.27
C ALA A 338 12.02 7.53 -2.67
N HIS A 339 12.02 6.19 -2.74
CA HIS A 339 11.88 5.44 -3.98
C HIS A 339 10.53 5.65 -4.69
N MET A 340 9.49 6.03 -3.94
CA MET A 340 8.12 6.27 -4.43
C MET A 340 7.89 7.76 -4.73
N THR A 341 8.84 8.43 -5.35
CA THR A 341 8.73 9.84 -5.73
C THR A 341 8.03 9.96 -7.08
N ALA A 342 7.09 10.89 -7.20
CA ALA A 342 6.43 11.25 -8.46
C ALA A 342 6.81 12.68 -8.86
N LEU A 343 7.14 12.91 -10.11
CA LEU A 343 7.34 14.25 -10.67
C LEU A 343 5.97 14.84 -11.02
N ARG A 344 5.63 15.98 -10.44
CA ARG A 344 4.37 16.68 -10.68
C ARG A 344 4.55 17.71 -11.80
N PHE A 345 3.66 17.67 -12.77
CA PHE A 345 3.63 18.56 -13.93
C PHE A 345 2.52 19.61 -13.83
N LEU A 346 2.60 20.65 -14.66
CA LEU A 346 1.55 21.66 -14.76
C LEU A 346 0.36 21.17 -15.59
N SER A 347 0.59 20.19 -16.52
CA SER A 347 -0.46 19.63 -17.37
C SER A 347 -0.30 18.10 -17.54
N VAL A 348 -1.41 17.44 -17.88
CA VAL A 348 -1.41 15.99 -18.19
C VAL A 348 -0.65 15.73 -19.48
N GLU A 349 -0.71 16.64 -20.44
CA GLU A 349 -0.03 16.58 -21.72
C GLU A 349 1.50 16.58 -21.53
N ASP A 350 2.02 17.43 -20.65
CA ASP A 350 3.44 17.48 -20.32
C ASP A 350 3.91 16.19 -19.65
N ALA A 351 3.14 15.70 -18.66
CA ALA A 351 3.44 14.43 -17.99
C ALA A 351 3.46 13.25 -18.98
N ALA A 352 2.49 13.20 -19.89
CA ALA A 352 2.40 12.16 -20.90
C ALA A 352 3.56 12.24 -21.91
N ALA A 353 3.88 13.46 -22.39
CA ALA A 353 4.98 13.69 -23.33
C ALA A 353 6.35 13.31 -22.71
N PHE A 354 6.58 13.70 -21.45
CA PHE A 354 7.77 13.33 -20.71
C PHE A 354 7.90 11.81 -20.58
N CYS A 355 6.85 11.13 -20.09
CA CYS A 355 6.88 9.67 -19.95
C CYS A 355 7.10 8.97 -21.30
N ALA A 356 6.49 9.44 -22.38
CA ALA A 356 6.70 8.90 -23.72
C ALA A 356 8.17 9.08 -24.18
N ALA A 357 8.77 10.23 -23.88
CA ALA A 357 10.18 10.50 -24.19
C ALA A 357 11.11 9.56 -23.40
N MET A 358 10.91 9.41 -22.12
CA MET A 358 11.67 8.50 -21.27
C MET A 358 11.55 7.04 -21.71
N ASN A 359 10.35 6.60 -22.08
CA ASN A 359 10.13 5.24 -22.59
C ASN A 359 10.88 4.99 -23.91
N ARG A 360 11.02 6.00 -24.80
CA ARG A 360 11.89 5.90 -26.00
C ARG A 360 13.37 5.73 -25.63
N ARG A 361 13.80 6.30 -24.50
CA ARG A 361 15.16 6.17 -23.96
C ARG A 361 15.34 4.91 -23.09
N CYS A 362 14.40 3.98 -23.16
CA CYS A 362 14.43 2.73 -22.39
C CYS A 362 14.37 2.94 -20.85
N VAL A 363 13.69 3.98 -20.38
CA VAL A 363 13.33 4.17 -18.97
C VAL A 363 11.83 3.97 -18.85
N ASP A 364 11.40 2.89 -18.17
CA ASP A 364 9.98 2.59 -17.98
C ASP A 364 9.41 3.41 -16.83
N ILE A 365 8.64 4.43 -17.18
CA ILE A 365 7.83 5.24 -16.28
C ILE A 365 6.48 5.52 -16.91
N SER A 366 5.48 5.94 -16.14
CA SER A 366 4.15 6.23 -16.69
C SER A 366 3.51 7.47 -16.11
N ALA A 367 2.82 8.22 -16.97
CA ALA A 367 1.90 9.25 -16.54
C ALA A 367 0.63 8.62 -15.97
N GLN A 368 0.07 9.24 -14.95
CA GLN A 368 -1.19 8.81 -14.36
C GLN A 368 -2.35 9.53 -15.04
N THR A 369 -3.10 8.80 -15.89
CA THR A 369 -4.17 9.36 -16.72
C THR A 369 -5.51 8.66 -16.56
N TYR A 370 -5.58 7.59 -15.77
CA TYR A 370 -6.78 6.74 -15.68
C TYR A 370 -7.84 7.25 -14.69
N LYS A 371 -7.53 8.27 -13.90
CA LYS A 371 -8.46 8.88 -12.95
C LYS A 371 -8.77 10.32 -13.41
N PRO A 372 -10.03 10.70 -13.56
CA PRO A 372 -10.38 12.11 -13.77
C PRO A 372 -9.82 12.97 -12.63
N ASN A 373 -9.36 14.16 -12.94
CA ASN A 373 -8.83 15.13 -11.98
C ASN A 373 -7.66 14.63 -11.12
N CYS A 374 -7.00 13.52 -11.51
CA CYS A 374 -5.75 13.12 -10.90
C CYS A 374 -4.68 14.20 -11.17
N PRO A 375 -3.88 14.59 -10.17
CA PRO A 375 -2.75 15.47 -10.43
C PRO A 375 -1.87 14.93 -11.56
N PRO A 376 -1.44 15.78 -12.50
CA PRO A 376 -0.59 15.36 -13.61
C PRO A 376 0.80 14.98 -13.10
N VAL A 377 1.11 13.69 -13.09
CA VAL A 377 2.38 13.17 -12.56
C VAL A 377 3.01 12.13 -13.48
N ALA A 378 4.33 12.07 -13.45
CA ALA A 378 5.10 10.91 -13.87
C ALA A 378 5.43 10.07 -12.62
N LEU A 379 4.85 8.88 -12.53
CA LEU A 379 5.08 7.97 -11.41
C LEU A 379 6.40 7.23 -11.58
N THR A 380 7.19 7.23 -10.51
CA THR A 380 8.38 6.40 -10.38
C THR A 380 8.33 5.56 -9.12
N LYS A 381 9.03 4.46 -9.13
CA LYS A 381 9.23 3.57 -7.99
C LYS A 381 10.50 2.75 -8.25
N LEU A 382 11.64 3.31 -7.85
CA LEU A 382 12.93 2.76 -8.23
C LEU A 382 13.19 1.40 -7.55
N PRO A 383 13.73 0.41 -8.28
CA PRO A 383 14.19 -0.84 -7.66
C PRO A 383 15.19 -0.56 -6.54
N LEU A 384 15.16 -1.34 -5.48
CA LEU A 384 16.02 -1.19 -4.30
C LEU A 384 17.51 -1.45 -4.57
N ILE A 385 17.79 -2.14 -5.66
CA ILE A 385 19.16 -2.39 -6.18
C ILE A 385 19.74 -1.20 -6.96
N THR A 386 18.97 -0.12 -7.13
CA THR A 386 19.42 1.11 -7.78
C THR A 386 20.55 1.73 -6.97
N THR A 387 21.63 2.19 -7.64
CA THR A 387 22.76 2.86 -6.99
C THR A 387 22.64 4.38 -7.13
N GLU A 388 23.35 5.13 -6.29
CA GLU A 388 23.42 6.61 -6.41
C GLU A 388 23.95 7.05 -7.79
N THR A 389 24.89 6.31 -8.37
CA THR A 389 25.37 6.56 -9.74
C THR A 389 24.25 6.41 -10.77
N MET A 390 23.39 5.40 -10.62
CA MET A 390 22.22 5.21 -11.49
C MET A 390 21.20 6.33 -11.29
N VAL A 391 20.98 6.77 -10.05
CA VAL A 391 20.13 7.93 -9.73
C VAL A 391 20.63 9.17 -10.44
N GLY A 392 21.94 9.48 -10.33
CA GLY A 392 22.53 10.63 -11.01
C GLY A 392 22.33 10.59 -12.54
N ARG A 393 22.52 9.43 -13.15
CA ARG A 393 22.30 9.25 -14.60
C ARG A 393 20.80 9.41 -14.96
N LEU A 394 19.91 8.87 -14.16
CA LEU A 394 18.46 8.99 -14.38
C LEU A 394 18.01 10.44 -14.30
N LEU A 395 18.46 11.18 -13.28
CA LEU A 395 18.13 12.60 -13.12
C LEU A 395 18.71 13.45 -14.27
N ALA A 396 19.91 13.12 -14.79
CA ALA A 396 20.46 13.79 -15.97
C ALA A 396 19.60 13.54 -17.22
N LEU A 397 19.10 12.31 -17.43
CA LEU A 397 18.16 12.00 -18.51
C LEU A 397 16.84 12.76 -18.36
N PHE A 398 16.35 12.89 -17.12
CA PHE A 398 15.15 13.67 -16.83
C PHE A 398 15.34 15.14 -17.15
N ASP A 399 16.49 15.72 -16.79
CA ASP A 399 16.86 17.11 -17.06
C ASP A 399 16.87 17.42 -18.56
N GLU A 400 17.49 16.55 -19.36
CA GLU A 400 17.52 16.67 -20.82
C GLU A 400 16.11 16.71 -21.44
N GLU A 401 15.22 15.81 -21.00
CA GLU A 401 13.86 15.73 -21.55
C GLU A 401 12.96 16.89 -21.06
N LEU A 402 13.13 17.34 -19.82
CA LEU A 402 12.43 18.52 -19.30
C LEU A 402 12.85 19.79 -20.04
N THR A 403 14.15 19.97 -20.29
CA THR A 403 14.69 21.07 -21.11
C THR A 403 14.10 21.07 -22.53
N ALA A 404 14.02 19.88 -23.14
CA ALA A 404 13.43 19.75 -24.47
C ALA A 404 11.93 20.10 -24.49
N LEU A 405 11.19 19.75 -23.42
CA LEU A 405 9.77 20.11 -23.29
C LEU A 405 9.56 21.63 -23.13
N GLU A 406 10.39 22.30 -22.34
CA GLU A 406 10.36 23.77 -22.17
C GLU A 406 10.61 24.46 -23.50
N GLY A 407 11.70 24.10 -24.21
CA GLY A 407 12.01 24.65 -25.52
C GLY A 407 10.91 24.44 -26.57
N ALA A 408 10.20 23.29 -26.52
CA ALA A 408 9.07 23.05 -27.41
C ALA A 408 7.83 23.92 -27.10
N LYS A 409 7.67 24.37 -25.85
CA LYS A 409 6.61 25.32 -25.47
C LYS A 409 6.94 26.75 -25.95
N GLU A 410 8.18 27.19 -25.72
CA GLU A 410 8.63 28.51 -26.17
C GLU A 410 8.49 28.68 -27.69
N ALA A 411 8.77 27.64 -28.47
CA ALA A 411 8.64 27.65 -29.92
C ALA A 411 7.20 27.70 -30.44
N LYS A 412 6.20 27.49 -29.57
CA LYS A 412 4.76 27.54 -29.93
C LYS A 412 4.08 28.86 -29.54
N VAL A 413 4.75 29.70 -28.77
CA VAL A 413 4.33 31.05 -28.40
C VAL A 413 4.89 32.06 -29.39
#